data_577f9a8d9633f19933d6a3c14b5f2891
#
_entry.id   577f9a8d9633f19933d6a3c14b5f2891
#
_cell.length_a   1.000
_cell.length_b   1.000
_cell.length_c   1.000
_cell.angle_alpha   90.00
_cell.angle_beta   90.00
_cell.angle_gamma   90.00
#
_symmetry.space_group_name_H-M   'P 1'
#
loop_
_entity.id
_entity.type
_entity.pdbx_description
1 polymer ?
#
loop_
_entity_poly.entity_id
_entity_poly.type
_entity_poly.pdbx_seq_one_letter_code
_entity_poly.pdbx_strand_id
1 'polypeptide(L)'
;MLREENQIFSELFEKGVEKYLRAGKKIWILINKKGHTWGTICHSCGHIPQCENCSVAINYYLLPSGQKMGLCHICKRQYLYPQTCAQCGSSKIKEFGMGTQKLAQLLKERFWAESLIVESETVRSQKKIEKLTLELDNLKSQSKNPIIIWTSLLTTPIKKWKFDLLIFLNADIGLNIPDFNANEKNFYFLYEAFVKHQCPTFLVQTMNPEHYSIRMACKMQKSDFYAVENEFRQAHNYPPYGELCLILYKDEIEEKLFTKVDQLHKELLYLQEKYQLKDLEIYTTPPLIYKIFGKYRYQVVIKGKEVRNFMDIVFSKLQLHKKGFKINRDAESIV
;
A
#
# COMPACT_ATOMS: atom_id res chain seq x y z
N MET A 1 10.64 1.43 -20.25
CA MET A 1 11.61 0.47 -19.74
C MET A 1 12.62 1.24 -18.93
N LEU A 2 12.71 1.01 -17.61
CA LEU A 2 13.73 1.60 -16.75
C LEU A 2 15.01 0.78 -16.99
N ARG A 3 15.94 1.30 -17.75
CA ARG A 3 17.16 0.56 -18.15
C ARG A 3 18.42 0.89 -17.33
N GLU A 4 18.34 1.85 -16.41
CA GLU A 4 19.46 2.18 -15.52
C GLU A 4 18.99 2.20 -14.08
N GLU A 5 19.80 1.71 -13.15
CA GLU A 5 19.50 1.56 -11.71
C GLU A 5 19.10 2.86 -10.98
N ASN A 6 19.15 4.02 -11.64
CA ASN A 6 18.83 5.34 -11.09
C ASN A 6 17.70 6.08 -11.81
N GLN A 7 17.08 5.50 -12.84
CA GLN A 7 16.06 6.20 -13.62
C GLN A 7 14.67 6.06 -12.97
N ILE A 8 14.26 7.09 -12.24
CA ILE A 8 12.98 7.15 -11.52
C ILE A 8 11.81 7.45 -12.46
N PHE A 9 12.05 8.29 -13.46
CA PHE A 9 11.08 8.71 -14.46
C PHE A 9 11.31 7.97 -15.77
N SER A 10 10.25 7.43 -16.34
CA SER A 10 10.30 6.88 -17.70
C SER A 10 10.43 8.00 -18.73
N GLU A 11 10.95 7.70 -19.90
CA GLU A 11 11.04 8.66 -20.99
C GLU A 11 9.67 9.27 -21.34
N LEU A 12 8.61 8.46 -21.29
CA LEU A 12 7.24 8.93 -21.54
C LEU A 12 6.76 9.90 -20.44
N PHE A 13 7.14 9.67 -19.18
CA PHE A 13 6.88 10.57 -18.07
C PHE A 13 7.55 11.93 -18.34
N GLU A 14 8.84 11.94 -18.65
CA GLU A 14 9.61 13.17 -18.88
C GLU A 14 9.01 13.97 -20.05
N LYS A 15 8.82 13.34 -21.20
CA LYS A 15 8.19 13.97 -22.38
C LYS A 15 6.77 14.50 -22.08
N GLY A 16 6.00 13.74 -21.31
CA GLY A 16 4.65 14.14 -20.90
C GLY A 16 4.69 15.40 -20.02
N VAL A 17 5.48 15.37 -18.94
CA VAL A 17 5.60 16.51 -18.02
C VAL A 17 6.09 17.76 -18.76
N GLU A 18 7.16 17.66 -19.55
CA GLU A 18 7.68 18.80 -20.33
C GLU A 18 6.64 19.40 -21.30
N LYS A 19 5.96 18.54 -22.07
CA LYS A 19 4.94 18.97 -23.03
C LYS A 19 3.82 19.75 -22.34
N TYR A 20 3.32 19.25 -21.23
CA TYR A 20 2.19 19.86 -20.53
C TYR A 20 2.60 21.13 -19.77
N LEU A 21 3.80 21.18 -19.19
CA LEU A 21 4.33 22.39 -18.56
C LEU A 21 4.54 23.51 -19.59
N ARG A 22 5.17 23.24 -20.75
CA ARG A 22 5.35 24.22 -21.83
C ARG A 22 4.03 24.75 -22.38
N ALA A 23 2.99 23.91 -22.37
CA ALA A 23 1.65 24.31 -22.79
C ALA A 23 0.83 25.03 -21.69
N GLY A 24 1.40 25.31 -20.54
CA GLY A 24 0.69 25.92 -19.41
C GLY A 24 -0.44 25.07 -18.85
N LYS A 25 -0.38 23.74 -19.05
CA LYS A 25 -1.39 22.77 -18.65
C LYS A 25 -1.19 22.28 -17.24
N LYS A 26 -2.28 21.80 -16.61
CA LYS A 26 -2.30 21.35 -15.21
C LYS A 26 -1.95 19.87 -15.13
N ILE A 27 -0.93 19.56 -14.34
CA ILE A 27 -0.44 18.20 -14.12
C ILE A 27 -0.75 17.77 -12.70
N TRP A 28 -1.24 16.55 -12.57
CA TRP A 28 -1.45 15.89 -11.31
C TRP A 28 -0.70 14.57 -11.26
N ILE A 29 0.08 14.34 -10.20
CA ILE A 29 0.84 13.12 -9.99
C ILE A 29 0.34 12.41 -8.75
N LEU A 30 -0.11 11.18 -8.92
CA LEU A 30 -0.48 10.28 -7.84
C LEU A 30 0.71 9.45 -7.39
N ILE A 31 0.92 9.43 -6.09
CA ILE A 31 1.94 8.61 -5.42
C ILE A 31 1.33 7.95 -4.18
N ASN A 32 1.58 6.66 -3.99
CA ASN A 32 0.93 5.89 -2.93
C ASN A 32 1.54 6.08 -1.53
N LYS A 33 2.55 6.95 -1.33
CA LYS A 33 3.19 7.11 -0.03
C LYS A 33 3.62 8.54 0.28
N LYS A 34 3.46 8.91 1.56
CA LYS A 34 3.88 10.18 2.15
C LYS A 34 5.35 10.16 2.54
N GLY A 35 5.94 11.36 2.72
CA GLY A 35 7.26 11.57 3.29
C GLY A 35 8.35 11.83 2.26
N HIS A 36 9.63 11.83 2.70
CA HIS A 36 10.79 12.04 1.84
C HIS A 36 11.20 10.73 1.17
N THR A 37 11.36 9.66 1.96
CA THR A 37 11.70 8.32 1.45
C THR A 37 10.88 7.23 2.13
N TRP A 38 10.78 6.06 1.52
CA TRP A 38 10.09 4.91 2.12
C TRP A 38 10.91 4.27 3.24
N GLY A 39 12.22 4.51 3.24
CA GLY A 39 13.13 3.98 4.22
C GLY A 39 14.58 4.16 3.79
N THR A 40 15.45 3.58 4.58
CA THR A 40 16.88 3.45 4.26
C THR A 40 17.26 1.98 4.22
N ILE A 41 18.23 1.65 3.37
CA ILE A 41 18.79 0.31 3.24
C ILE A 41 20.32 0.41 3.35
N CYS A 42 20.91 -0.48 4.09
CA CYS A 42 22.36 -0.64 4.10
C CYS A 42 22.82 -1.32 2.82
N HIS A 43 23.64 -0.65 2.03
CA HIS A 43 24.14 -1.20 0.77
C HIS A 43 25.13 -2.36 0.98
N SER A 44 25.71 -2.50 2.19
CA SER A 44 26.66 -3.56 2.50
C SER A 44 26.03 -4.88 2.94
N CYS A 45 24.93 -4.83 3.70
CA CYS A 45 24.30 -6.05 4.25
C CYS A 45 22.79 -6.17 3.96
N GLY A 46 22.17 -5.19 3.26
CA GLY A 46 20.74 -5.22 2.94
C GLY A 46 19.82 -4.85 4.11
N HIS A 47 20.33 -4.54 5.30
CA HIS A 47 19.52 -4.23 6.46
C HIS A 47 18.64 -2.99 6.24
N ILE A 48 17.34 -3.11 6.55
CA ILE A 48 16.36 -2.03 6.54
C ILE A 48 15.95 -1.74 7.99
N PRO A 49 16.20 -0.53 8.53
CA PRO A 49 15.78 -0.17 9.87
C PRO A 49 14.26 -0.28 10.04
N GLN A 50 13.84 -0.97 11.09
CA GLN A 50 12.46 -1.20 11.43
C GLN A 50 12.10 -0.63 12.80
N CYS A 51 10.83 -0.30 12.97
CA CYS A 51 10.31 0.11 14.28
C CYS A 51 10.35 -1.06 15.26
N GLU A 52 10.98 -0.89 16.42
CA GLU A 52 11.07 -1.90 17.48
C GLU A 52 9.70 -2.38 17.97
N ASN A 53 8.69 -1.48 17.98
CA ASN A 53 7.34 -1.80 18.45
C ASN A 53 6.45 -2.42 17.36
N CYS A 54 6.72 -2.17 16.07
CA CYS A 54 5.77 -2.50 15.00
C CYS A 54 6.40 -3.29 13.86
N SER A 55 7.71 -3.54 13.88
CA SER A 55 8.46 -4.29 12.85
C SER A 55 8.16 -3.84 11.40
N VAL A 56 7.81 -2.57 11.22
CA VAL A 56 7.65 -1.95 9.90
C VAL A 56 8.81 -1.02 9.61
N ALA A 57 9.17 -0.88 8.34
CA ALA A 57 10.20 0.05 7.92
C ALA A 57 9.90 1.48 8.39
N ILE A 58 10.93 2.18 8.85
CA ILE A 58 10.85 3.56 9.32
C ILE A 58 10.83 4.48 8.10
N ASN A 59 9.78 5.31 7.96
CA ASN A 59 9.71 6.33 6.93
C ASN A 59 10.45 7.60 7.38
N TYR A 60 11.24 8.20 6.50
CA TYR A 60 11.97 9.43 6.81
C TYR A 60 11.32 10.65 6.16
N TYR A 61 11.32 11.76 6.92
CA TYR A 61 10.76 13.04 6.54
C TYR A 61 11.84 14.11 6.63
N LEU A 62 11.88 15.00 5.68
CA LEU A 62 12.71 16.19 5.72
C LEU A 62 11.97 17.28 6.49
N LEU A 63 12.57 17.74 7.59
CA LEU A 63 12.04 18.83 8.40
C LEU A 63 12.39 20.17 7.77
N PRO A 64 11.67 21.27 8.12
CA PRO A 64 12.02 22.62 7.67
C PRO A 64 13.44 23.05 8.04
N SER A 65 14.01 22.48 9.10
CA SER A 65 15.40 22.68 9.52
C SER A 65 16.46 22.05 8.59
N GLY A 66 16.03 21.26 7.59
CA GLY A 66 16.92 20.46 6.74
C GLY A 66 17.32 19.10 7.34
N GLN A 67 16.95 18.82 8.59
CA GLN A 67 17.22 17.53 9.21
C GLN A 67 16.22 16.45 8.76
N LYS A 68 16.70 15.21 8.65
CA LYS A 68 15.84 14.05 8.38
C LYS A 68 15.46 13.37 9.69
N MET A 69 14.17 13.08 9.86
CA MET A 69 13.61 12.39 11.01
C MET A 69 12.81 11.18 10.58
N GLY A 70 13.03 10.05 11.23
CA GLY A 70 12.27 8.82 11.03
C GLY A 70 10.98 8.81 11.85
N LEU A 71 9.92 8.26 11.27
CA LEU A 71 8.62 8.11 11.93
C LEU A 71 8.02 6.75 11.62
N CYS A 72 7.63 6.01 12.65
CA CYS A 72 6.77 4.84 12.47
C CYS A 72 5.34 5.28 12.13
N HIS A 73 4.82 4.86 10.99
CA HIS A 73 3.46 5.25 10.57
C HIS A 73 2.34 4.61 11.41
N ILE A 74 2.65 3.57 12.22
CA ILE A 74 1.69 2.88 13.11
C ILE A 74 1.67 3.52 14.50
N CYS A 75 2.77 3.41 15.26
CA CYS A 75 2.82 3.89 16.64
C CYS A 75 3.32 5.33 16.79
N LYS A 76 3.70 6.00 15.72
CA LYS A 76 4.20 7.37 15.68
C LYS A 76 5.51 7.60 16.44
N ARG A 77 6.23 6.54 16.82
CA ARG A 77 7.55 6.66 17.44
C ARG A 77 8.52 7.29 16.46
N GLN A 78 9.32 8.25 16.96
CA GLN A 78 10.31 8.98 16.20
C GLN A 78 11.68 8.30 16.29
N TYR A 79 12.47 8.45 15.23
CA TYR A 79 13.80 7.86 15.08
C TYR A 79 14.75 8.87 14.44
N LEU A 80 16.00 8.85 14.84
CA LEU A 80 17.04 9.61 14.16
C LEU A 80 17.35 8.99 12.79
N TYR A 81 17.82 9.81 11.87
CA TYR A 81 18.31 9.30 10.58
C TYR A 81 19.61 8.51 10.82
N PRO A 82 19.74 7.26 10.34
CA PRO A 82 20.91 6.45 10.59
C PRO A 82 22.12 6.96 9.83
N GLN A 83 23.22 7.21 10.54
CA GLN A 83 24.52 7.54 9.95
C GLN A 83 25.30 6.26 9.61
N THR A 84 25.09 5.21 10.40
CA THR A 84 25.69 3.89 10.22
C THR A 84 24.63 2.81 10.36
N CYS A 85 24.90 1.66 9.77
CA CYS A 85 24.02 0.49 9.86
C CYS A 85 24.10 -0.13 11.27
N ALA A 86 22.96 -0.28 11.92
CA ALA A 86 22.86 -0.91 13.25
C ALA A 86 23.30 -2.38 13.24
N GLN A 87 23.25 -3.06 12.09
CA GLN A 87 23.57 -4.49 11.97
C GLN A 87 25.06 -4.74 11.66
N CYS A 88 25.67 -3.96 10.74
CA CYS A 88 27.05 -4.21 10.28
C CYS A 88 28.01 -3.04 10.45
N GLY A 89 27.57 -1.92 11.03
CA GLY A 89 28.41 -0.72 11.27
C GLY A 89 28.75 0.10 10.00
N SER A 90 28.39 -0.35 8.81
CA SER A 90 28.72 0.33 7.56
C SER A 90 28.03 1.69 7.45
N SER A 91 28.75 2.71 6.95
CA SER A 91 28.19 4.03 6.61
C SER A 91 27.51 4.08 5.25
N LYS A 92 27.50 2.99 4.48
CA LYS A 92 26.89 2.93 3.15
C LYS A 92 25.37 2.80 3.24
N ILE A 93 24.73 3.84 3.77
CA ILE A 93 23.27 3.91 3.87
C ILE A 93 22.71 4.59 2.63
N LYS A 94 21.79 3.93 1.94
CA LYS A 94 21.04 4.48 0.80
C LYS A 94 19.56 4.64 1.15
N GLU A 95 18.96 5.71 0.66
CA GLU A 95 17.52 5.90 0.71
C GLU A 95 16.85 5.13 -0.43
N PHE A 96 15.74 4.47 -0.13
CA PHE A 96 14.92 3.83 -1.15
C PHE A 96 13.48 4.32 -1.11
N GLY A 97 12.82 4.17 -2.26
CA GLY A 97 11.44 4.60 -2.44
C GLY A 97 11.33 6.09 -2.73
N MET A 98 10.11 6.48 -3.12
CA MET A 98 9.75 7.85 -3.48
C MET A 98 8.64 8.33 -2.57
N GLY A 99 8.91 9.34 -1.77
CA GLY A 99 7.91 10.09 -1.03
C GLY A 99 7.53 11.39 -1.75
N THR A 100 6.49 12.06 -1.26
CA THR A 100 5.99 13.31 -1.84
C THR A 100 7.02 14.41 -1.86
N GLN A 101 7.80 14.57 -0.79
CA GLN A 101 8.83 15.61 -0.68
C GLN A 101 10.00 15.38 -1.64
N LYS A 102 10.48 14.12 -1.74
CA LYS A 102 11.54 13.76 -2.68
C LYS A 102 11.10 13.92 -4.12
N LEU A 103 9.86 13.56 -4.42
CA LEU A 103 9.28 13.76 -5.75
C LEU A 103 9.23 15.25 -6.09
N ALA A 104 8.77 16.12 -5.18
CA ALA A 104 8.73 17.56 -5.38
C ALA A 104 10.12 18.13 -5.64
N GLN A 105 11.13 17.69 -4.89
CA GLN A 105 12.51 18.09 -5.09
C GLN A 105 13.02 17.69 -6.50
N LEU A 106 12.81 16.44 -6.91
CA LEU A 106 13.22 15.95 -8.23
C LEU A 106 12.51 16.65 -9.39
N LEU A 107 11.23 16.97 -9.23
CA LEU A 107 10.47 17.75 -10.23
C LEU A 107 11.02 19.17 -10.35
N LYS A 108 11.42 19.80 -9.23
CA LYS A 108 12.07 21.11 -9.25
C LYS A 108 13.45 21.07 -9.90
N GLU A 109 14.27 20.08 -9.56
CA GLU A 109 15.61 19.89 -10.13
C GLU A 109 15.58 19.58 -11.63
N ARG A 110 14.65 18.73 -12.07
CA ARG A 110 14.60 18.23 -13.45
C ARG A 110 13.83 19.14 -14.40
N PHE A 111 12.71 19.73 -13.94
CA PHE A 111 11.76 20.47 -14.78
C PHE A 111 11.57 21.92 -14.35
N TRP A 112 12.29 22.39 -13.32
CA TRP A 112 12.14 23.73 -12.72
C TRP A 112 10.69 24.03 -12.31
N ALA A 113 9.93 22.95 -11.98
CA ALA A 113 8.52 23.02 -11.67
C ALA A 113 8.29 23.09 -10.16
N GLU A 114 7.51 24.07 -9.71
CA GLU A 114 7.00 24.10 -8.34
C GLU A 114 5.94 23.02 -8.15
N SER A 115 5.86 22.47 -6.94
CA SER A 115 4.91 21.40 -6.63
C SER A 115 4.10 21.74 -5.40
N LEU A 116 2.80 21.45 -5.46
CA LEU A 116 1.90 21.53 -4.31
C LEU A 116 1.59 20.10 -3.82
N ILE A 117 1.99 19.80 -2.58
CA ILE A 117 1.80 18.50 -1.98
C ILE A 117 0.45 18.46 -1.25
N VAL A 118 -0.40 17.52 -1.65
CA VAL A 118 -1.72 17.29 -1.06
C VAL A 118 -1.77 15.90 -0.42
N GLU A 119 -1.82 15.86 0.90
CA GLU A 119 -1.91 14.63 1.66
C GLU A 119 -3.31 14.43 2.24
N SER A 120 -3.71 13.17 2.46
CA SER A 120 -5.05 12.83 2.98
C SER A 120 -5.40 13.55 4.30
N GLU A 121 -4.40 13.89 5.11
CA GLU A 121 -4.61 14.65 6.36
C GLU A 121 -4.88 16.14 6.11
N THR A 122 -4.36 16.66 5.00
CA THR A 122 -4.56 18.05 4.60
C THR A 122 -5.97 18.31 4.10
N VAL A 123 -6.62 17.30 3.54
CA VAL A 123 -7.98 17.42 2.97
C VAL A 123 -9.11 16.92 3.88
N ARG A 124 -8.80 16.62 5.15
CA ARG A 124 -9.82 16.20 6.14
C ARG A 124 -10.69 17.32 6.70
N SER A 125 -10.28 18.58 6.55
CA SER A 125 -11.07 19.71 7.01
C SER A 125 -11.29 20.74 5.92
N GLN A 126 -12.48 21.34 5.89
CA GLN A 126 -12.86 22.35 4.92
C GLN A 126 -11.89 23.55 4.91
N LYS A 127 -11.47 24.02 6.10
CA LYS A 127 -10.49 25.11 6.23
C LYS A 127 -9.14 24.82 5.56
N LYS A 128 -8.67 23.58 5.64
CA LYS A 128 -7.41 23.17 4.98
C LYS A 128 -7.57 23.09 3.46
N ILE A 129 -8.73 22.68 2.97
CA ILE A 129 -9.05 22.67 1.54
C ILE A 129 -9.10 24.08 0.97
N GLU A 130 -9.74 25.00 1.69
CA GLU A 130 -9.79 26.42 1.32
C GLU A 130 -8.38 27.03 1.26
N LYS A 131 -7.54 26.76 2.26
CA LYS A 131 -6.15 27.21 2.26
C LYS A 131 -5.36 26.67 1.04
N LEU A 132 -5.49 25.39 0.72
CA LEU A 132 -4.86 24.79 -0.47
C LEU A 132 -5.37 25.41 -1.77
N THR A 133 -6.67 25.72 -1.85
CA THR A 133 -7.25 26.36 -3.03
C THR A 133 -6.72 27.77 -3.21
N LEU A 134 -6.62 28.54 -2.13
CA LEU A 134 -5.99 29.87 -2.15
C LEU A 134 -4.51 29.83 -2.56
N GLU A 135 -3.78 28.83 -2.03
CA GLU A 135 -2.36 28.62 -2.40
C GLU A 135 -2.22 28.30 -3.89
N LEU A 136 -3.07 27.42 -4.42
CA LEU A 136 -3.12 27.10 -5.84
C LEU A 136 -3.44 28.32 -6.71
N ASP A 137 -4.42 29.12 -6.30
CA ASP A 137 -4.83 30.32 -7.03
C ASP A 137 -3.74 31.41 -6.98
N ASN A 138 -3.02 31.55 -5.87
CA ASN A 138 -1.86 32.41 -5.76
C ASN A 138 -0.72 31.99 -6.69
N LEU A 139 -0.44 30.70 -6.79
CA LEU A 139 0.59 30.18 -7.71
C LEU A 139 0.21 30.43 -9.17
N LYS A 140 -1.05 30.29 -9.52
CA LYS A 140 -1.57 30.59 -10.87
C LYS A 140 -1.45 32.08 -11.21
N SER A 141 -1.77 32.98 -10.26
CA SER A 141 -1.66 34.43 -10.47
C SER A 141 -0.22 34.88 -10.75
N GLN A 142 0.78 34.11 -10.30
CA GLN A 142 2.20 34.30 -10.59
C GLN A 142 2.65 33.66 -11.92
N SER A 143 1.72 33.26 -12.78
CA SER A 143 1.99 32.51 -14.03
C SER A 143 2.74 31.17 -13.81
N LYS A 144 2.67 30.64 -12.61
CA LYS A 144 3.21 29.33 -12.26
C LYS A 144 2.08 28.31 -12.23
N ASN A 145 2.18 27.30 -13.08
CA ASN A 145 1.29 26.13 -13.02
C ASN A 145 1.98 25.04 -12.19
N PRO A 146 1.70 24.94 -10.88
CA PRO A 146 2.37 23.94 -10.06
C PRO A 146 1.89 22.55 -10.42
N ILE A 147 2.81 21.57 -10.28
CA ILE A 147 2.45 20.17 -10.34
C ILE A 147 1.81 19.80 -9.00
N ILE A 148 0.63 19.21 -9.05
CA ILE A 148 -0.04 18.72 -7.84
C ILE A 148 0.44 17.29 -7.56
N ILE A 149 1.05 17.07 -6.40
CA ILE A 149 1.44 15.74 -5.91
C ILE A 149 0.42 15.28 -4.87
N TRP A 150 -0.22 14.14 -5.10
CA TRP A 150 -1.27 13.62 -4.24
C TRP A 150 -1.02 12.19 -3.77
N THR A 151 -1.35 11.91 -2.49
CA THR A 151 -1.15 10.57 -1.89
C THR A 151 -2.39 9.70 -1.80
N SER A 152 -3.59 10.20 -2.14
CA SER A 152 -4.84 9.45 -1.99
C SER A 152 -5.88 9.84 -3.03
N LEU A 153 -6.44 8.85 -3.71
CA LEU A 153 -7.50 9.04 -4.70
C LEU A 153 -8.88 9.38 -4.14
N LEU A 154 -9.12 9.09 -2.86
CA LEU A 154 -10.47 8.97 -2.32
C LEU A 154 -11.06 10.26 -1.77
N THR A 155 -10.29 11.32 -1.68
CA THR A 155 -10.79 12.56 -1.12
C THR A 155 -11.34 13.46 -2.22
N THR A 156 -12.61 13.37 -2.39
CA THR A 156 -13.46 14.02 -3.38
C THR A 156 -13.71 15.54 -3.23
N PRO A 157 -13.18 16.31 -2.27
CA PRO A 157 -13.55 17.70 -2.16
C PRO A 157 -13.08 18.58 -3.30
N ILE A 158 -12.20 18.08 -4.20
CA ILE A 158 -11.59 18.90 -5.23
C ILE A 158 -12.21 18.67 -6.61
N LYS A 159 -13.53 18.40 -6.65
CA LYS A 159 -14.31 18.34 -7.90
C LYS A 159 -14.16 19.59 -8.80
N LYS A 160 -13.74 20.72 -8.22
CA LYS A 160 -13.50 21.98 -8.94
C LYS A 160 -12.15 22.04 -9.65
N TRP A 161 -11.19 21.15 -9.33
CA TRP A 161 -9.89 21.17 -9.94
C TRP A 161 -9.89 20.27 -11.18
N LYS A 162 -9.88 20.88 -12.35
CA LYS A 162 -9.70 20.16 -13.62
C LYS A 162 -8.21 20.05 -13.91
N PHE A 163 -7.80 18.87 -14.33
CA PHE A 163 -6.43 18.56 -14.73
C PHE A 163 -6.41 18.15 -16.21
N ASP A 164 -5.29 18.41 -16.87
CA ASP A 164 -5.08 18.05 -18.27
C ASP A 164 -4.29 16.74 -18.39
N LEU A 165 -3.43 16.45 -17.39
CA LEU A 165 -2.64 15.22 -17.31
C LEU A 165 -2.67 14.68 -15.88
N LEU A 166 -3.08 13.42 -15.72
CA LEU A 166 -2.98 12.65 -14.49
C LEU A 166 -1.95 11.54 -14.65
N ILE A 167 -0.95 11.52 -13.76
CA ILE A 167 0.13 10.54 -13.78
C ILE A 167 0.06 9.63 -12.56
N PHE A 168 0.07 8.33 -12.78
CA PHE A 168 0.34 7.33 -11.76
C PHE A 168 1.83 7.01 -11.78
N LEU A 169 2.55 7.45 -10.75
CA LEU A 169 4.01 7.35 -10.73
C LEU A 169 4.50 5.89 -10.59
N ASN A 170 3.75 5.06 -9.88
CA ASN A 170 4.03 3.64 -9.73
C ASN A 170 2.71 2.88 -9.51
N ALA A 171 2.25 2.19 -10.54
CA ALA A 171 1.03 1.40 -10.50
C ALA A 171 1.21 -0.01 -9.91
N ASP A 172 2.46 -0.44 -9.66
CA ASP A 172 2.76 -1.80 -9.19
C ASP A 172 2.67 -1.96 -7.67
N ILE A 173 2.61 -0.87 -6.91
CA ILE A 173 2.67 -0.91 -5.42
C ILE A 173 1.57 -1.79 -4.84
N GLY A 174 0.35 -1.71 -5.39
CA GLY A 174 -0.78 -2.52 -4.95
C GLY A 174 -0.59 -4.02 -5.21
N LEU A 175 0.13 -4.38 -6.27
CA LEU A 175 0.35 -5.77 -6.69
C LEU A 175 1.35 -6.52 -5.78
N ASN A 176 2.20 -5.79 -5.07
CA ASN A 176 3.19 -6.38 -4.17
C ASN A 176 2.62 -6.73 -2.78
N ILE A 177 1.34 -6.52 -2.56
CA ILE A 177 0.67 -6.92 -1.32
C ILE A 177 0.28 -8.40 -1.44
N PRO A 178 0.72 -9.29 -0.53
CA PRO A 178 0.42 -10.72 -0.60
C PRO A 178 -1.02 -11.00 -0.14
N ASP A 179 -1.99 -10.51 -0.90
CA ASP A 179 -3.42 -10.64 -0.61
C ASP A 179 -4.17 -11.07 -1.88
N PHE A 180 -5.14 -11.96 -1.71
CA PHE A 180 -5.92 -12.47 -2.85
C PHE A 180 -6.68 -11.37 -3.60
N ASN A 181 -7.03 -10.28 -2.94
CA ASN A 181 -7.74 -9.14 -3.53
C ASN A 181 -6.80 -8.00 -4.00
N ALA A 182 -5.48 -8.22 -3.98
CA ALA A 182 -4.51 -7.20 -4.38
C ALA A 182 -4.72 -6.73 -5.82
N ASN A 183 -5.00 -7.65 -6.74
CA ASN A 183 -5.26 -7.37 -8.14
C ASN A 183 -6.53 -6.53 -8.34
N GLU A 184 -7.61 -6.88 -7.63
CA GLU A 184 -8.87 -6.14 -7.68
C GLU A 184 -8.71 -4.74 -7.11
N LYS A 185 -8.04 -4.60 -5.95
CA LYS A 185 -7.74 -3.29 -5.35
C LYS A 185 -6.90 -2.43 -6.29
N ASN A 186 -5.92 -3.01 -6.96
CA ASN A 186 -5.07 -2.30 -7.93
C ASN A 186 -5.86 -1.86 -9.16
N PHE A 187 -6.69 -2.76 -9.72
CA PHE A 187 -7.59 -2.44 -10.82
C PHE A 187 -8.50 -1.26 -10.46
N TYR A 188 -9.20 -1.34 -9.32
CA TYR A 188 -10.12 -0.28 -8.89
C TYR A 188 -9.42 1.03 -8.60
N PHE A 189 -8.22 0.99 -8.04
CA PHE A 189 -7.43 2.20 -7.80
C PHE A 189 -7.20 3.00 -9.08
N LEU A 190 -6.83 2.34 -10.17
CA LEU A 190 -6.64 2.97 -11.47
C LEU A 190 -7.98 3.33 -12.14
N TYR A 191 -8.89 2.35 -12.21
CA TYR A 191 -10.19 2.49 -12.88
C TYR A 191 -11.02 3.63 -12.30
N GLU A 192 -11.15 3.71 -10.99
CA GLU A 192 -11.90 4.78 -10.34
C GLU A 192 -11.29 6.16 -10.56
N ALA A 193 -9.97 6.27 -10.64
CA ALA A 193 -9.33 7.53 -10.96
C ALA A 193 -9.71 8.00 -12.37
N PHE A 194 -9.72 7.09 -13.35
CA PHE A 194 -10.13 7.44 -14.71
C PHE A 194 -11.59 7.89 -14.78
N VAL A 195 -12.48 7.17 -14.10
CA VAL A 195 -13.91 7.50 -14.07
C VAL A 195 -14.19 8.81 -13.31
N LYS A 196 -13.59 8.99 -12.13
CA LYS A 196 -13.90 10.11 -11.24
C LYS A 196 -13.31 11.45 -11.72
N HIS A 197 -12.10 11.41 -12.30
CA HIS A 197 -11.39 12.65 -12.62
C HIS A 197 -11.60 13.15 -14.04
N GLN A 198 -12.11 12.31 -14.95
CA GLN A 198 -12.41 12.69 -16.34
C GLN A 198 -11.28 13.52 -16.98
N CYS A 199 -10.03 13.20 -16.63
CA CYS A 199 -8.85 13.86 -17.15
C CYS A 199 -8.67 13.48 -18.62
N PRO A 200 -8.34 14.42 -19.53
CA PRO A 200 -8.16 14.12 -20.94
C PRO A 200 -7.02 13.15 -21.22
N THR A 201 -5.99 13.13 -20.38
CA THR A 201 -4.81 12.28 -20.57
C THR A 201 -4.40 11.63 -19.27
N PHE A 202 -4.23 10.32 -19.32
CA PHE A 202 -3.67 9.53 -18.21
C PHE A 202 -2.33 8.94 -18.64
N LEU A 203 -1.37 8.94 -17.73
CA LEU A 203 -0.10 8.28 -17.87
C LEU A 203 0.11 7.33 -16.69
N VAL A 204 0.34 6.06 -16.98
CA VAL A 204 0.55 5.03 -15.95
C VAL A 204 1.97 4.50 -16.08
N GLN A 205 2.80 4.79 -15.09
CA GLN A 205 4.15 4.24 -15.02
C GLN A 205 4.13 2.92 -14.24
N THR A 206 4.64 1.85 -14.85
CA THR A 206 4.63 0.48 -14.32
C THR A 206 5.81 -0.33 -14.83
N MET A 207 6.26 -1.29 -14.03
CA MET A 207 7.23 -2.31 -14.44
C MET A 207 6.54 -3.52 -15.10
N ASN A 208 5.21 -3.66 -14.92
CA ASN A 208 4.40 -4.78 -15.38
C ASN A 208 3.25 -4.32 -16.30
N PRO A 209 3.52 -3.75 -17.49
CA PRO A 209 2.48 -3.18 -18.35
C PRO A 209 1.47 -4.23 -18.86
N GLU A 210 1.89 -5.49 -18.93
CA GLU A 210 1.04 -6.60 -19.36
C GLU A 210 0.19 -7.20 -18.24
N HIS A 211 0.39 -6.77 -17.00
CA HIS A 211 -0.42 -7.28 -15.89
C HIS A 211 -1.90 -6.93 -16.10
N TYR A 212 -2.77 -7.95 -16.04
CA TYR A 212 -4.18 -7.80 -16.43
C TYR A 212 -4.94 -6.71 -15.67
N SER A 213 -4.66 -6.51 -14.35
CA SER A 213 -5.31 -5.45 -13.57
C SER A 213 -4.94 -4.04 -14.07
N ILE A 214 -3.70 -3.82 -14.49
CA ILE A 214 -3.24 -2.53 -15.03
C ILE A 214 -3.76 -2.35 -16.45
N ARG A 215 -3.53 -3.34 -17.32
CA ARG A 215 -3.91 -3.27 -18.72
C ARG A 215 -5.41 -3.06 -18.90
N MET A 216 -6.23 -3.81 -18.18
CA MET A 216 -7.68 -3.72 -18.27
C MET A 216 -8.24 -2.44 -17.66
N ALA A 217 -7.63 -1.94 -16.56
CA ALA A 217 -7.98 -0.62 -16.02
C ALA A 217 -7.70 0.49 -17.04
N CYS A 218 -6.52 0.51 -17.67
CA CYS A 218 -6.15 1.50 -18.69
C CYS A 218 -7.07 1.45 -19.92
N LYS A 219 -7.62 0.29 -20.25
CA LYS A 219 -8.58 0.11 -21.37
C LYS A 219 -10.04 0.25 -20.94
N MET A 220 -10.32 0.55 -19.68
CA MET A 220 -11.67 0.64 -19.11
C MET A 220 -12.49 -0.67 -19.26
N GLN A 221 -11.82 -1.82 -19.30
CA GLN A 221 -12.39 -3.15 -19.52
C GLN A 221 -12.77 -3.82 -18.19
N LYS A 222 -13.79 -3.31 -17.52
CA LYS A 222 -14.21 -3.82 -16.20
C LYS A 222 -14.75 -5.27 -16.27
N SER A 223 -15.55 -5.58 -17.29
CA SER A 223 -16.12 -6.94 -17.44
C SER A 223 -15.04 -7.98 -17.71
N ASP A 224 -14.05 -7.66 -18.54
CA ASP A 224 -12.96 -8.56 -18.89
C ASP A 224 -12.05 -8.79 -17.67
N PHE A 225 -11.82 -7.73 -16.87
CA PHE A 225 -11.10 -7.86 -15.62
C PHE A 225 -11.78 -8.87 -14.68
N TYR A 226 -13.11 -8.75 -14.48
CA TYR A 226 -13.83 -9.67 -13.61
C TYR A 226 -13.90 -11.09 -14.15
N ALA A 227 -13.90 -11.28 -15.46
CA ALA A 227 -13.82 -12.64 -16.01
C ALA A 227 -12.54 -13.35 -15.53
N VAL A 228 -11.37 -12.70 -15.70
CA VAL A 228 -10.08 -13.25 -15.28
C VAL A 228 -9.96 -13.39 -13.76
N GLU A 229 -10.38 -12.37 -13.01
CA GLU A 229 -10.32 -12.36 -11.54
C GLU A 229 -11.20 -13.47 -10.93
N ASN A 230 -12.39 -13.69 -11.49
CA ASN A 230 -13.31 -14.71 -11.03
C ASN A 230 -12.79 -16.12 -11.30
N GLU A 231 -12.17 -16.38 -12.46
CA GLU A 231 -11.50 -17.66 -12.75
C GLU A 231 -10.42 -17.95 -11.71
N PHE A 232 -9.58 -16.97 -11.39
CA PHE A 232 -8.56 -17.10 -10.34
C PHE A 232 -9.19 -17.42 -8.98
N ARG A 233 -10.22 -16.68 -8.55
CA ARG A 233 -10.87 -16.87 -7.26
C ARG A 233 -11.56 -18.21 -7.17
N GLN A 234 -12.21 -18.65 -8.22
CA GLN A 234 -12.86 -19.96 -8.30
C GLN A 234 -11.84 -21.09 -8.20
N ALA A 235 -10.73 -21.01 -8.95
CA ALA A 235 -9.67 -22.03 -8.94
C ALA A 235 -9.02 -22.20 -7.56
N HIS A 236 -8.99 -21.13 -6.74
CA HIS A 236 -8.32 -21.11 -5.44
C HIS A 236 -9.28 -21.05 -4.24
N ASN A 237 -10.58 -21.27 -4.45
CA ASN A 237 -11.60 -21.20 -3.40
C ASN A 237 -11.57 -19.88 -2.59
N TYR A 238 -11.34 -18.74 -3.25
CA TYR A 238 -11.47 -17.41 -2.63
C TYR A 238 -12.90 -16.88 -2.77
N PRO A 239 -13.34 -15.99 -1.88
CA PRO A 239 -14.64 -15.33 -2.01
C PRO A 239 -14.82 -14.64 -3.38
N PRO A 240 -16.00 -14.77 -4.03
CA PRO A 240 -17.27 -15.33 -3.54
C PRO A 240 -17.45 -16.84 -3.77
N TYR A 241 -16.47 -17.55 -4.34
CA TYR A 241 -16.55 -18.97 -4.70
C TYR A 241 -16.20 -19.92 -3.55
N GLY A 242 -15.58 -19.40 -2.51
CA GLY A 242 -15.30 -20.04 -1.25
C GLY A 242 -15.52 -19.07 -0.10
N GLU A 243 -15.30 -19.57 1.11
CA GLU A 243 -15.39 -18.81 2.35
C GLU A 243 -13.99 -18.65 2.96
N LEU A 244 -13.78 -17.58 3.72
CA LEU A 244 -12.49 -17.28 4.34
C LEU A 244 -12.70 -16.88 5.80
N CYS A 245 -11.99 -17.56 6.70
CA CYS A 245 -11.93 -17.22 8.11
C CYS A 245 -10.49 -17.04 8.58
N LEU A 246 -10.24 -16.01 9.36
CA LEU A 246 -8.96 -15.76 10.01
C LEU A 246 -9.08 -15.88 11.51
N ILE A 247 -8.16 -16.61 12.14
CA ILE A 247 -8.04 -16.73 13.59
C ILE A 247 -6.70 -16.15 13.99
N LEU A 248 -6.72 -14.94 14.56
CA LEU A 248 -5.53 -14.16 14.95
C LEU A 248 -5.24 -14.33 16.43
N TYR A 249 -3.99 -14.57 16.77
CA TYR A 249 -3.46 -14.49 18.12
C TYR A 249 -2.37 -13.43 18.23
N LYS A 250 -2.23 -12.85 19.44
CA LYS A 250 -1.24 -11.82 19.74
C LYS A 250 -0.58 -12.14 21.07
N ASP A 251 0.74 -12.01 21.14
CA ASP A 251 1.49 -12.14 22.38
C ASP A 251 2.70 -11.19 22.39
N GLU A 252 3.17 -10.81 23.57
CA GLU A 252 4.39 -10.04 23.73
C GLU A 252 5.64 -10.91 23.60
N ILE A 253 5.47 -12.21 23.84
CA ILE A 253 6.54 -13.23 23.75
C ILE A 253 6.32 -14.06 22.51
N GLU A 254 7.26 -13.99 21.58
CA GLU A 254 7.17 -14.62 20.26
C GLU A 254 7.06 -16.15 20.35
N GLU A 255 7.82 -16.78 21.24
CA GLU A 255 7.77 -18.24 21.46
C GLU A 255 6.40 -18.71 21.93
N LYS A 256 5.76 -17.96 22.85
CA LYS A 256 4.39 -18.26 23.30
C LYS A 256 3.38 -18.11 22.18
N LEU A 257 3.56 -17.10 21.32
CA LEU A 257 2.74 -16.90 20.14
C LEU A 257 2.76 -18.14 19.26
N PHE A 258 3.96 -18.59 18.85
CA PHE A 258 4.11 -19.77 17.98
C PHE A 258 3.55 -21.04 18.61
N THR A 259 3.85 -21.29 19.89
CA THR A 259 3.32 -22.46 20.61
C THR A 259 1.79 -22.49 20.61
N LYS A 260 1.15 -21.34 20.88
CA LYS A 260 -0.31 -21.24 20.91
C LYS A 260 -0.94 -21.41 19.54
N VAL A 261 -0.35 -20.84 18.49
CA VAL A 261 -0.88 -20.95 17.12
C VAL A 261 -0.64 -22.34 16.56
N ASP A 262 0.52 -22.95 16.80
CA ASP A 262 0.80 -24.33 16.39
C ASP A 262 -0.15 -25.34 17.07
N GLN A 263 -0.38 -25.18 18.37
CA GLN A 263 -1.37 -26.00 19.08
C GLN A 263 -2.76 -25.86 18.46
N LEU A 264 -3.21 -24.63 18.20
CA LEU A 264 -4.51 -24.41 17.55
C LEU A 264 -4.55 -25.03 16.16
N HIS A 265 -3.51 -24.86 15.37
CA HIS A 265 -3.43 -25.43 14.02
C HIS A 265 -3.59 -26.95 14.04
N LYS A 266 -2.91 -27.64 14.96
CA LYS A 266 -3.05 -29.10 15.16
C LYS A 266 -4.45 -29.49 15.60
N GLU A 267 -5.06 -28.73 16.53
CA GLU A 267 -6.44 -28.97 16.98
C GLU A 267 -7.43 -28.81 15.80
N LEU A 268 -7.24 -27.83 14.91
CA LEU A 268 -8.09 -27.61 13.75
C LEU A 268 -7.93 -28.71 12.69
N LEU A 269 -6.70 -29.14 12.39
CA LEU A 269 -6.45 -30.25 11.47
C LEU A 269 -7.07 -31.55 11.98
N TYR A 270 -6.96 -31.83 13.27
CA TYR A 270 -7.62 -32.98 13.88
C TYR A 270 -9.17 -32.94 13.73
N LEU A 271 -9.78 -31.74 13.93
CA LEU A 271 -11.22 -31.60 13.74
C LEU A 271 -11.61 -31.74 12.27
N GLN A 272 -10.83 -31.19 11.34
CA GLN A 272 -11.05 -31.35 9.90
C GLN A 272 -11.07 -32.82 9.50
N GLU A 273 -10.10 -33.60 9.94
CA GLU A 273 -10.01 -35.04 9.67
C GLU A 273 -11.18 -35.82 10.32
N LYS A 274 -11.43 -35.54 11.60
CA LYS A 274 -12.49 -36.20 12.37
C LYS A 274 -13.87 -36.02 11.74
N TYR A 275 -14.16 -34.83 11.19
CA TYR A 275 -15.45 -34.54 10.55
C TYR A 275 -15.44 -34.72 9.04
N GLN A 276 -14.32 -35.22 8.47
CA GLN A 276 -14.13 -35.55 7.05
C GLN A 276 -14.38 -34.38 6.10
N LEU A 277 -14.02 -33.15 6.51
CA LEU A 277 -14.22 -31.94 5.73
C LEU A 277 -13.04 -31.75 4.73
N LYS A 278 -13.24 -32.27 3.50
CA LYS A 278 -12.16 -32.32 2.49
C LYS A 278 -11.93 -31.01 1.74
N ASP A 279 -12.94 -30.17 1.64
CA ASP A 279 -12.88 -28.91 0.86
C ASP A 279 -12.42 -27.71 1.71
N LEU A 280 -11.51 -27.94 2.67
CA LEU A 280 -10.92 -26.93 3.51
C LEU A 280 -9.41 -26.96 3.41
N GLU A 281 -8.81 -25.78 3.27
CA GLU A 281 -7.38 -25.54 3.44
C GLU A 281 -7.17 -24.79 4.75
N ILE A 282 -6.32 -25.35 5.62
CA ILE A 282 -5.98 -24.76 6.92
C ILE A 282 -4.47 -24.58 6.97
N TYR A 283 -4.00 -23.34 7.09
CA TYR A 283 -2.57 -23.04 7.18
C TYR A 283 -2.31 -21.85 8.08
N THR A 284 -1.05 -21.66 8.47
CA THR A 284 -0.61 -20.56 9.34
C THR A 284 0.25 -19.58 8.55
N THR A 285 0.09 -18.30 8.85
CA THR A 285 0.89 -17.24 8.23
C THR A 285 0.98 -16.02 9.13
N PRO A 286 2.10 -15.25 9.09
CA PRO A 286 2.09 -13.94 9.71
C PRO A 286 1.18 -12.99 8.91
N PRO A 287 0.44 -12.07 9.57
CA PRO A 287 -0.22 -10.98 8.87
C PRO A 287 0.83 -10.01 8.29
N LEU A 288 0.41 -9.15 7.35
CA LEU A 288 1.30 -8.17 6.70
C LEU A 288 2.14 -7.35 7.69
N ILE A 289 1.56 -7.04 8.83
CA ILE A 289 2.27 -6.38 9.93
C ILE A 289 2.41 -7.38 11.07
N TYR A 290 3.59 -7.95 11.18
CA TYR A 290 3.91 -9.02 12.13
C TYR A 290 3.87 -8.58 13.60
N LYS A 291 4.24 -7.32 13.89
CA LYS A 291 4.27 -6.77 15.26
C LYS A 291 3.59 -5.41 15.30
N ILE A 292 2.71 -5.18 16.28
CA ILE A 292 2.03 -3.90 16.49
C ILE A 292 2.01 -3.58 18.00
N PHE A 293 2.47 -2.37 18.36
CA PHE A 293 2.51 -1.90 19.76
C PHE A 293 3.16 -2.89 20.72
N GLY A 294 4.29 -3.46 20.31
CA GLY A 294 5.05 -4.41 21.12
C GLY A 294 4.54 -5.85 21.06
N LYS A 295 3.38 -6.14 20.51
CA LYS A 295 2.79 -7.48 20.43
C LYS A 295 3.01 -8.11 19.06
N TYR A 296 3.60 -9.29 19.05
CA TYR A 296 3.71 -10.15 17.88
C TYR A 296 2.34 -10.69 17.49
N ARG A 297 2.14 -10.98 16.21
CA ARG A 297 0.86 -11.40 15.62
C ARG A 297 1.09 -12.57 14.69
N TYR A 298 0.26 -13.59 14.81
CA TYR A 298 0.24 -14.71 13.89
C TYR A 298 -1.20 -15.20 13.70
N GLN A 299 -1.48 -15.81 12.58
CA GLN A 299 -2.86 -16.19 12.27
C GLN A 299 -2.94 -17.57 11.64
N VAL A 300 -4.07 -18.23 11.87
CA VAL A 300 -4.51 -19.38 11.11
C VAL A 300 -5.52 -18.90 10.08
N VAL A 301 -5.30 -19.30 8.85
CA VAL A 301 -6.18 -19.07 7.71
C VAL A 301 -6.94 -20.36 7.44
N ILE A 302 -8.26 -20.25 7.32
CA ILE A 302 -9.14 -21.35 6.94
C ILE A 302 -9.91 -20.88 5.72
N LYS A 303 -9.77 -21.57 4.59
CA LYS A 303 -10.51 -21.25 3.36
C LYS A 303 -11.08 -22.50 2.72
N GLY A 304 -12.16 -22.35 1.98
CA GLY A 304 -12.85 -23.45 1.29
C GLY A 304 -14.33 -23.24 1.21
N LYS A 305 -15.08 -24.28 0.87
CA LYS A 305 -16.53 -24.18 0.69
C LYS A 305 -17.34 -24.41 1.97
N GLU A 306 -16.74 -25.03 2.98
CA GLU A 306 -17.42 -25.45 4.21
C GLU A 306 -16.89 -24.74 5.47
N VAL A 307 -16.30 -23.56 5.31
CA VAL A 307 -15.66 -22.84 6.44
C VAL A 307 -16.66 -22.48 7.52
N ARG A 308 -17.88 -22.05 7.17
CA ARG A 308 -18.93 -21.72 8.15
C ARG A 308 -19.31 -22.92 9.01
N ASN A 309 -19.62 -24.04 8.36
CA ASN A 309 -19.95 -25.28 9.06
C ASN A 309 -18.81 -25.74 9.96
N PHE A 310 -17.59 -25.69 9.47
CA PHE A 310 -16.40 -26.01 10.24
C PHE A 310 -16.24 -25.08 11.45
N MET A 311 -16.41 -23.79 11.28
CA MET A 311 -16.30 -22.83 12.38
C MET A 311 -17.35 -23.03 13.46
N ASP A 312 -18.54 -23.51 13.15
CA ASP A 312 -19.55 -23.84 14.16
C ASP A 312 -19.10 -25.04 15.01
N ILE A 313 -18.48 -26.05 14.40
CA ILE A 313 -17.83 -27.16 15.11
C ILE A 313 -16.71 -26.65 16.02
N VAL A 314 -15.81 -25.79 15.47
CA VAL A 314 -14.70 -25.19 16.19
C VAL A 314 -15.19 -24.39 17.41
N PHE A 315 -16.23 -23.59 17.27
CA PHE A 315 -16.82 -22.83 18.38
C PHE A 315 -17.38 -23.72 19.47
N SER A 316 -18.05 -24.80 19.10
CA SER A 316 -18.62 -25.72 20.06
C SER A 316 -17.57 -26.51 20.86
N LYS A 317 -16.40 -26.79 20.26
CA LYS A 317 -15.36 -27.65 20.85
C LYS A 317 -14.20 -26.89 21.49
N LEU A 318 -13.73 -25.77 20.92
CA LEU A 318 -12.46 -25.18 21.30
C LEU A 318 -12.56 -23.91 22.16
N GLN A 319 -13.71 -23.27 22.30
CA GLN A 319 -13.95 -22.06 23.09
C GLN A 319 -12.85 -20.96 22.86
N LEU A 320 -12.53 -20.71 21.60
CA LEU A 320 -11.37 -19.87 21.18
C LEU A 320 -11.36 -18.46 21.79
N HIS A 321 -12.55 -17.87 22.01
CA HIS A 321 -12.69 -16.56 22.63
C HIS A 321 -12.13 -16.53 24.07
N LYS A 322 -12.27 -17.60 24.84
CA LYS A 322 -11.71 -17.73 26.19
C LYS A 322 -10.18 -17.92 26.17
N LYS A 323 -9.64 -18.39 25.05
CA LYS A 323 -8.20 -18.62 24.84
C LYS A 323 -7.47 -17.38 24.28
N GLY A 324 -8.18 -16.24 24.07
CA GLY A 324 -7.59 -14.97 23.62
C GLY A 324 -7.44 -14.83 22.10
N PHE A 325 -8.03 -15.72 21.32
CA PHE A 325 -8.05 -15.64 19.85
C PHE A 325 -9.08 -14.63 19.35
N LYS A 326 -8.69 -13.83 18.36
CA LYS A 326 -9.58 -12.94 17.61
C LYS A 326 -9.98 -13.63 16.31
N ILE A 327 -11.28 -13.78 16.08
CA ILE A 327 -11.81 -14.47 14.93
C ILE A 327 -12.47 -13.47 13.99
N ASN A 328 -12.13 -13.54 12.71
CA ASN A 328 -12.77 -12.81 11.64
C ASN A 328 -13.38 -13.87 10.67
N ARG A 329 -14.70 -14.05 10.76
CA ARG A 329 -15.46 -14.87 9.84
C ARG A 329 -15.63 -14.12 8.55
N ASP A 330 -15.81 -14.40 7.47
CA ASP A 330 -16.02 -13.61 6.24
C ASP A 330 -14.92 -12.55 6.02
N ALA A 331 -13.66 -12.96 6.17
CA ALA A 331 -12.54 -12.05 6.00
C ALA A 331 -12.40 -11.57 4.54
N GLU A 332 -12.30 -10.26 4.35
CA GLU A 332 -12.13 -9.64 3.03
C GLU A 332 -10.65 -9.56 2.60
N SER A 333 -9.72 -9.98 3.44
CA SER A 333 -8.29 -9.88 3.22
C SER A 333 -7.57 -10.88 4.12
N ILE A 334 -6.44 -11.42 3.65
CA ILE A 334 -5.57 -12.32 4.43
C ILE A 334 -4.52 -11.54 5.24
N VAL A 335 -4.27 -10.28 4.90
CA VAL A 335 -3.19 -9.45 5.46
C VAL A 335 -3.69 -8.33 6.37
#